data_79b68d19900812d22d17e5550cedfdb0
#
_entry.id   79b68d19900812d22d17e5550cedfdb0
#
_cell.length_a   1.000
_cell.length_b   1.000
_cell.length_c   1.000
_cell.angle_alpha   90.00
_cell.angle_beta   90.00
_cell.angle_gamma   90.00
#
_symmetry.space_group_name_H-M   'P 1'
#
loop_
_entity.id
_entity.type
_entity.pdbx_description
1 polymer ?
#
loop_
_entity_poly.entity_id
_entity_poly.type
_entity_poly.pdbx_seq_one_letter_code
_entity_poly.pdbx_strand_id
1 'polypeptide(L)'
;MSSPWVAATLALAETRTISGRDAILAVAISNEIACRVGVVAPGQFHRRGFHPTGLFSPFGIAYGAGKLLGLDAQNLAHAAGTCGSFAAGVLECWVDGTDTKFLHSGWAAQSGVSAAMFAAAGVTGPPKIFEGRFGLFASHLQDPGAAKKLDRIVDRLGSHWESRYSSFKPFPAAHVLHPYISAILRLRDQGVQLADVARIECPVAEFNVSIVCEPVEEKRAPASQAHCRVCLQYTLAEALYCGRLGRDAYEDRNRLNPAILALARTVDYYVDPEFPGPGRFKGAVRVTLKDGRVLTEVEEYNRGSAENPMTPSELRAKFDDNASGTLVAAGRDRLATEIGRTENLSDVSTLVGLSIGRS
;
A
#
# COMPACT_ATOMS: atom_id res chain seq x y z
N MET A 1 1.92 3.08 -1.45
CA MET A 1 1.36 4.05 -0.46
C MET A 1 0.94 5.39 -1.09
N SER A 2 0.75 5.48 -2.40
CA SER A 2 0.48 6.74 -3.10
C SER A 2 -0.91 7.37 -2.84
N SER A 3 -1.89 6.59 -2.42
CA SER A 3 -3.27 7.07 -2.28
C SER A 3 -3.44 8.29 -1.35
N PRO A 4 -2.84 8.37 -0.15
CA PRO A 4 -3.06 9.51 0.72
C PRO A 4 -2.46 10.81 0.14
N TRP A 5 -1.34 10.74 -0.55
CA TRP A 5 -0.67 11.94 -1.11
C TRP A 5 -1.43 12.53 -2.30
N VAL A 6 -1.91 11.66 -3.20
CA VAL A 6 -2.72 12.08 -4.34
C VAL A 6 -4.05 12.65 -3.83
N ALA A 7 -4.72 11.97 -2.90
CA ALA A 7 -5.99 12.44 -2.33
C ALA A 7 -5.83 13.82 -1.65
N ALA A 8 -4.77 14.01 -0.85
CA ALA A 8 -4.48 15.29 -0.20
C ALA A 8 -4.25 16.42 -1.19
N THR A 9 -3.47 16.15 -2.26
CA THR A 9 -3.17 17.14 -3.32
C THR A 9 -4.44 17.52 -4.08
N LEU A 10 -5.26 16.55 -4.48
CA LEU A 10 -6.51 16.80 -5.20
C LEU A 10 -7.54 17.52 -4.31
N ALA A 11 -7.65 17.19 -3.03
CA ALA A 11 -8.52 17.90 -2.09
C ALA A 11 -8.13 19.39 -1.95
N LEU A 12 -6.84 19.70 -1.93
CA LEU A 12 -6.38 21.09 -1.94
C LEU A 12 -6.70 21.78 -3.27
N ALA A 13 -6.64 21.06 -4.39
CA ALA A 13 -6.96 21.61 -5.70
C ALA A 13 -8.45 21.98 -5.88
N GLU A 14 -9.35 21.45 -5.05
CA GLU A 14 -10.76 21.85 -5.04
C GLU A 14 -10.97 23.23 -4.39
N THR A 15 -9.98 23.73 -3.64
CA THR A 15 -10.07 25.01 -2.90
C THR A 15 -9.18 26.10 -3.47
N ARG A 16 -8.29 25.75 -4.40
CA ARG A 16 -7.32 26.68 -5.04
C ARG A 16 -6.81 26.12 -6.35
N THR A 17 -6.42 26.98 -7.28
CA THR A 17 -5.76 26.58 -8.52
C THR A 17 -4.37 26.00 -8.22
N ILE A 18 -4.13 24.76 -8.63
CA ILE A 18 -2.85 24.07 -8.51
C ILE A 18 -2.43 23.57 -9.89
N SER A 19 -1.26 24.01 -10.35
CA SER A 19 -0.72 23.52 -11.62
C SER A 19 -0.37 22.03 -11.54
N GLY A 20 -0.38 21.34 -12.67
CA GLY A 20 0.01 19.94 -12.74
C GLY A 20 1.44 19.70 -12.25
N ARG A 21 2.37 20.61 -12.54
CA ARG A 21 3.75 20.54 -12.05
C ARG A 21 3.85 20.65 -10.53
N ASP A 22 3.12 21.59 -9.94
CA ASP A 22 3.08 21.75 -8.49
C ASP A 22 2.43 20.54 -7.81
N ALA A 23 1.38 19.98 -8.41
CA ALA A 23 0.73 18.77 -7.92
C ALA A 23 1.69 17.56 -7.95
N ILE A 24 2.40 17.35 -9.05
CA ILE A 24 3.42 16.28 -9.16
C ILE A 24 4.51 16.48 -8.11
N LEU A 25 5.01 17.72 -7.95
CA LEU A 25 6.03 18.03 -6.95
C LEU A 25 5.54 17.78 -5.53
N ALA A 26 4.32 18.17 -5.19
CA ALA A 26 3.73 17.94 -3.87
C ALA A 26 3.59 16.45 -3.55
N VAL A 27 3.13 15.64 -4.53
CA VAL A 27 3.05 14.18 -4.41
C VAL A 27 4.44 13.57 -4.23
N ALA A 28 5.44 14.02 -5.00
CA ALA A 28 6.83 13.53 -4.90
C ALA A 28 7.44 13.84 -3.54
N ILE A 29 7.30 15.08 -3.04
CA ILE A 29 7.76 15.50 -1.71
C ILE A 29 7.07 14.64 -0.63
N SER A 30 5.73 14.49 -0.71
CA SER A 30 4.98 13.72 0.27
C SER A 30 5.45 12.27 0.36
N ASN A 31 5.67 11.64 -0.79
CA ASN A 31 6.18 10.28 -0.86
C ASN A 31 7.60 10.18 -0.28
N GLU A 32 8.48 11.04 -0.73
CA GLU A 32 9.90 11.02 -0.34
C GLU A 32 10.07 11.19 1.17
N ILE A 33 9.44 12.20 1.75
CA ILE A 33 9.56 12.44 3.20
C ILE A 33 8.95 11.30 4.01
N ALA A 34 7.79 10.78 3.62
CA ALA A 34 7.18 9.64 4.32
C ALA A 34 8.08 8.38 4.27
N CYS A 35 8.71 8.10 3.11
CA CYS A 35 9.66 7.01 2.96
C CYS A 35 10.88 7.21 3.86
N ARG A 36 11.48 8.42 3.85
CA ARG A 36 12.67 8.75 4.66
C ARG A 36 12.41 8.63 6.15
N VAL A 37 11.26 9.05 6.65
CA VAL A 37 10.89 8.81 8.06
C VAL A 37 10.80 7.31 8.35
N GLY A 38 10.25 6.53 7.42
CA GLY A 38 10.11 5.08 7.56
C GLY A 38 11.43 4.31 7.58
N VAL A 39 12.43 4.71 6.78
CA VAL A 39 13.71 3.99 6.68
C VAL A 39 14.65 4.24 7.86
N VAL A 40 14.32 5.15 8.77
CA VAL A 40 15.08 5.33 10.03
C VAL A 40 15.05 4.06 10.89
N ALA A 41 13.88 3.40 10.97
CA ALA A 41 13.67 2.22 11.80
C ALA A 41 12.85 1.15 11.04
N PRO A 42 13.44 0.49 10.01
CA PRO A 42 12.72 -0.41 9.12
C PRO A 42 12.04 -1.56 9.89
N GLY A 43 10.72 -1.72 9.68
CA GLY A 43 9.92 -2.78 10.27
C GLY A 43 9.62 -2.62 11.77
N GLN A 44 10.28 -1.72 12.50
CA GLN A 44 10.11 -1.63 13.96
C GLN A 44 8.73 -1.14 14.36
N PHE A 45 8.20 -0.11 13.71
CA PHE A 45 6.83 0.37 13.96
C PHE A 45 5.78 -0.70 13.66
N HIS A 46 5.98 -1.45 12.58
CA HIS A 46 5.09 -2.55 12.23
C HIS A 46 5.08 -3.66 13.31
N ARG A 47 6.26 -4.03 13.82
CA ARG A 47 6.37 -5.01 14.93
C ARG A 47 5.73 -4.52 16.24
N ARG A 48 5.60 -3.21 16.43
CA ARG A 48 4.89 -2.58 17.55
C ARG A 48 3.39 -2.40 17.29
N GLY A 49 2.87 -2.94 16.18
CA GLY A 49 1.46 -2.88 15.83
C GLY A 49 1.01 -1.57 15.17
N PHE A 50 1.95 -0.75 14.65
CA PHE A 50 1.58 0.48 13.94
C PHE A 50 1.57 0.27 12.43
N HIS A 51 0.56 0.84 11.76
CA HIS A 51 0.47 0.85 10.31
C HIS A 51 1.32 1.98 9.71
N PRO A 52 2.43 1.69 8.99
CA PRO A 52 3.34 2.70 8.47
C PRO A 52 2.66 3.78 7.61
N THR A 53 1.63 3.43 6.85
CA THR A 53 0.89 4.40 6.04
C THR A 53 0.20 5.46 6.90
N GLY A 54 -0.50 5.06 7.95
CA GLY A 54 -1.16 6.00 8.85
C GLY A 54 -0.18 6.83 9.67
N LEU A 55 0.97 6.23 10.00
CA LEU A 55 1.95 6.86 10.89
C LEU A 55 2.89 7.84 10.17
N PHE A 56 3.38 7.52 8.96
CA PHE A 56 4.41 8.33 8.28
C PHE A 56 3.85 9.28 7.22
N SER A 57 2.73 8.90 6.58
CA SER A 57 2.17 9.73 5.51
C SER A 57 1.74 11.14 5.97
N PRO A 58 1.22 11.37 7.19
CA PRO A 58 0.91 12.73 7.65
C PRO A 58 2.09 13.69 7.54
N PHE A 59 3.29 13.25 7.94
CA PHE A 59 4.50 14.06 7.84
C PHE A 59 4.83 14.42 6.40
N GLY A 60 4.86 13.42 5.50
CA GLY A 60 5.09 13.69 4.09
C GLY A 60 4.07 14.65 3.49
N ILE A 61 2.80 14.45 3.80
CA ILE A 61 1.70 15.29 3.29
C ILE A 61 1.78 16.70 3.84
N ALA A 62 2.18 16.89 5.10
CA ALA A 62 2.36 18.22 5.66
C ALA A 62 3.40 19.04 4.88
N TYR A 63 4.49 18.40 4.44
CA TYR A 63 5.50 19.06 3.58
C TYR A 63 4.93 19.31 2.17
N GLY A 64 4.29 18.33 1.53
CA GLY A 64 3.69 18.52 0.21
C GLY A 64 2.60 19.59 0.18
N ALA A 65 1.66 19.51 1.12
CA ALA A 65 0.61 20.51 1.30
C ALA A 65 1.17 21.88 1.68
N GLY A 66 2.14 21.93 2.59
CA GLY A 66 2.80 23.15 2.98
C GLY A 66 3.52 23.83 1.82
N LYS A 67 4.15 23.08 0.90
CA LYS A 67 4.70 23.60 -0.34
C LYS A 67 3.61 24.25 -1.21
N LEU A 68 2.45 23.61 -1.36
CA LEU A 68 1.31 24.16 -2.12
C LEU A 68 0.69 25.39 -1.44
N LEU A 69 0.82 25.50 -0.11
CA LEU A 69 0.35 26.64 0.69
C LEU A 69 1.38 27.78 0.73
N GLY A 70 2.60 27.59 0.20
CA GLY A 70 3.67 28.59 0.21
C GLY A 70 4.35 28.77 1.58
N LEU A 71 4.32 27.74 2.44
CA LEU A 71 4.94 27.80 3.76
C LEU A 71 6.47 27.89 3.65
N ASP A 72 7.07 28.71 4.50
CA ASP A 72 8.51 28.76 4.69
C ASP A 72 9.03 27.57 5.53
N ALA A 73 10.34 27.46 5.69
CA ALA A 73 10.97 26.35 6.40
C ALA A 73 10.52 26.24 7.87
N GLN A 74 10.30 27.37 8.55
CA GLN A 74 9.86 27.39 9.94
C GLN A 74 8.44 26.87 10.07
N ASN A 75 7.53 27.34 9.23
CA ASN A 75 6.14 26.89 9.22
C ASN A 75 6.02 25.42 8.76
N LEU A 76 6.86 24.94 7.85
CA LEU A 76 6.96 23.51 7.51
C LEU A 76 7.40 22.67 8.71
N ALA A 77 8.33 23.13 9.53
CA ALA A 77 8.71 22.44 10.77
C ALA A 77 7.56 22.42 11.79
N HIS A 78 6.79 23.49 11.90
CA HIS A 78 5.58 23.53 12.75
C HIS A 78 4.51 22.57 12.25
N ALA A 79 4.28 22.48 10.94
CA ALA A 79 3.36 21.53 10.34
C ALA A 79 3.76 20.08 10.64
N ALA A 80 5.04 19.74 10.44
CA ALA A 80 5.57 18.42 10.79
C ALA A 80 5.43 18.12 12.29
N GLY A 81 5.75 19.11 13.15
CA GLY A 81 5.58 19.00 14.59
C GLY A 81 4.14 18.66 15.01
N THR A 82 3.17 19.34 14.40
CA THR A 82 1.74 19.12 14.63
C THR A 82 1.31 17.70 14.21
N CYS A 83 1.87 17.17 13.11
CA CYS A 83 1.60 15.80 12.65
C CYS A 83 1.92 14.74 13.71
N GLY A 84 2.92 14.97 14.57
CA GLY A 84 3.24 14.04 15.65
C GLY A 84 2.09 13.74 16.59
N SER A 85 1.15 14.68 16.76
CA SER A 85 -0.06 14.49 17.55
C SER A 85 -1.20 13.81 16.78
N PHE A 86 -1.10 13.74 15.45
CA PHE A 86 -2.14 13.17 14.57
C PHE A 86 -1.73 11.83 13.96
N ALA A 87 -0.42 11.54 13.94
CA ALA A 87 0.12 10.29 13.39
C ALA A 87 -0.40 9.09 14.17
N ALA A 88 -1.18 8.23 13.51
CA ALA A 88 -1.90 7.15 14.14
C ALA A 88 -2.12 5.97 13.18
N GLY A 89 -2.75 4.92 13.71
CA GLY A 89 -3.12 3.73 12.94
C GLY A 89 -2.56 2.47 13.59
N VAL A 90 -3.39 1.75 14.35
CA VAL A 90 -3.03 0.48 14.96
C VAL A 90 -3.47 -0.69 14.08
N LEU A 91 -2.72 -1.79 14.12
CA LEU A 91 -2.93 -2.95 13.27
C LEU A 91 -3.90 -3.98 13.85
N GLU A 92 -4.54 -3.72 14.98
CA GLU A 92 -5.53 -4.62 15.57
C GLU A 92 -6.66 -4.98 14.59
N CYS A 93 -6.98 -4.05 13.69
CA CYS A 93 -7.92 -4.29 12.60
C CYS A 93 -7.54 -5.46 11.66
N TRP A 94 -6.29 -5.94 11.68
CA TRP A 94 -5.89 -7.13 10.95
C TRP A 94 -6.25 -8.41 11.70
N VAL A 95 -6.24 -8.36 13.02
CA VAL A 95 -6.63 -9.48 13.86
C VAL A 95 -8.14 -9.69 13.76
N ASP A 96 -8.89 -8.62 13.91
CA ASP A 96 -10.36 -8.67 13.90
C ASP A 96 -10.98 -8.70 12.49
N GLY A 97 -10.18 -8.44 11.44
CA GLY A 97 -10.67 -8.37 10.06
C GLY A 97 -11.66 -7.24 9.81
N THR A 98 -11.46 -6.09 10.51
CA THR A 98 -12.34 -4.91 10.42
C THR A 98 -11.89 -3.90 9.38
N ASP A 99 -12.78 -2.98 8.98
CA ASP A 99 -12.53 -2.00 7.91
C ASP A 99 -11.67 -0.81 8.34
N THR A 100 -11.32 -0.67 9.61
CA THR A 100 -10.59 0.48 10.16
C THR A 100 -9.28 0.77 9.43
N LYS A 101 -8.63 -0.28 8.90
CA LYS A 101 -7.40 -0.13 8.10
C LYS A 101 -7.59 0.77 6.88
N PHE A 102 -8.76 0.78 6.26
CA PHE A 102 -9.02 1.62 5.08
C PHE A 102 -9.06 3.10 5.44
N LEU A 103 -9.45 3.43 6.67
CA LEU A 103 -9.48 4.80 7.17
C LEU A 103 -8.08 5.39 7.37
N HIS A 104 -7.05 4.56 7.61
CA HIS A 104 -5.69 5.04 7.89
C HIS A 104 -5.13 5.93 6.78
N SER A 105 -5.41 5.61 5.51
CA SER A 105 -4.95 6.43 4.37
C SER A 105 -5.68 7.77 4.30
N GLY A 106 -7.00 7.78 4.52
CA GLY A 106 -7.82 8.99 4.53
C GLY A 106 -7.47 9.90 5.70
N TRP A 107 -7.35 9.31 6.90
CA TRP A 107 -6.92 10.05 8.09
C TRP A 107 -5.53 10.66 7.93
N ALA A 108 -4.58 9.92 7.35
CA ALA A 108 -3.24 10.44 7.07
C ALA A 108 -3.27 11.64 6.11
N ALA A 109 -4.12 11.60 5.08
CA ALA A 109 -4.31 12.71 4.16
C ALA A 109 -4.88 13.93 4.87
N GLN A 110 -5.96 13.75 5.62
CA GLN A 110 -6.60 14.81 6.40
C GLN A 110 -5.65 15.41 7.44
N SER A 111 -4.96 14.56 8.19
CA SER A 111 -4.02 14.98 9.25
C SER A 111 -2.90 15.87 8.70
N GLY A 112 -2.26 15.45 7.59
CA GLY A 112 -1.17 16.20 6.98
C GLY A 112 -1.61 17.54 6.41
N VAL A 113 -2.76 17.57 5.70
CA VAL A 113 -3.34 18.83 5.18
C VAL A 113 -3.72 19.75 6.32
N SER A 114 -4.42 19.24 7.35
CA SER A 114 -4.82 20.04 8.52
C SER A 114 -3.61 20.64 9.24
N ALA A 115 -2.54 19.85 9.41
CA ALA A 115 -1.30 20.33 10.05
C ALA A 115 -0.65 21.47 9.26
N ALA A 116 -0.61 21.35 7.92
CA ALA A 116 -0.10 22.43 7.06
C ALA A 116 -0.99 23.69 7.12
N MET A 117 -2.31 23.53 7.16
CA MET A 117 -3.26 24.65 7.31
C MET A 117 -3.15 25.32 8.67
N PHE A 118 -2.98 24.55 9.76
CA PHE A 118 -2.75 25.12 11.10
C PHE A 118 -1.45 25.93 11.15
N ALA A 119 -0.37 25.43 10.56
CA ALA A 119 0.88 26.17 10.48
C ALA A 119 0.72 27.45 9.63
N ALA A 120 -0.02 27.40 8.53
CA ALA A 120 -0.36 28.59 7.74
C ALA A 120 -1.17 29.64 8.54
N ALA A 121 -1.96 29.19 9.51
CA ALA A 121 -2.70 30.05 10.43
C ALA A 121 -1.92 30.48 11.67
N GLY A 122 -0.62 30.14 11.75
CA GLY A 122 0.26 30.56 12.86
C GLY A 122 0.29 29.61 14.06
N VAL A 123 -0.33 28.41 13.97
CA VAL A 123 -0.22 27.40 15.02
C VAL A 123 1.17 26.79 15.02
N THR A 124 1.81 26.76 16.20
CA THR A 124 3.16 26.22 16.35
C THR A 124 3.12 24.75 16.77
N GLY A 125 3.91 23.91 16.12
CA GLY A 125 4.17 22.51 16.50
C GLY A 125 5.58 22.33 17.03
N PRO A 126 5.87 21.23 17.78
CA PRO A 126 7.19 20.98 18.33
C PRO A 126 8.24 20.73 17.25
N PRO A 127 9.31 21.57 17.12
CA PRO A 127 10.27 21.42 16.04
C PRO A 127 11.13 20.14 16.16
N LYS A 128 11.22 19.56 17.36
CA LYS A 128 11.97 18.33 17.62
C LYS A 128 11.08 17.08 17.60
N ILE A 129 10.11 17.06 16.69
CA ILE A 129 9.11 15.97 16.65
C ILE A 129 9.72 14.60 16.39
N PHE A 130 10.84 14.51 15.68
CA PHE A 130 11.50 13.24 15.41
C PHE A 130 12.49 12.86 16.52
N GLU A 131 13.41 13.77 16.88
CA GLU A 131 14.53 13.52 17.79
C GLU A 131 14.24 13.83 19.27
N GLY A 132 13.16 14.51 19.56
CA GLY A 132 12.85 14.98 20.91
C GLY A 132 12.63 13.86 21.92
N ARG A 133 12.80 14.19 23.21
CA ARG A 133 12.58 13.25 24.33
C ARG A 133 11.22 12.51 24.24
N PHE A 134 10.20 13.17 23.76
CA PHE A 134 8.86 12.64 23.53
C PHE A 134 8.49 12.65 22.03
N GLY A 135 9.49 12.66 21.16
CA GLY A 135 9.31 12.62 19.72
C GLY A 135 8.79 11.27 19.22
N LEU A 136 8.49 11.22 17.92
CA LEU A 136 7.88 10.06 17.24
C LEU A 136 8.58 8.73 17.55
N PHE A 137 9.90 8.69 17.41
CA PHE A 137 10.66 7.44 17.61
C PHE A 137 10.72 7.03 19.07
N ALA A 138 10.92 7.98 19.98
CA ALA A 138 10.98 7.71 21.42
C ALA A 138 9.63 7.22 21.95
N SER A 139 8.53 7.92 21.62
CA SER A 139 7.21 7.61 22.14
C SER A 139 6.61 6.31 21.57
N HIS A 140 6.76 6.05 20.27
CA HIS A 140 6.13 4.89 19.62
C HIS A 140 6.99 3.62 19.72
N LEU A 141 8.31 3.73 19.63
CA LEU A 141 9.19 2.56 19.65
C LEU A 141 9.66 2.21 21.05
N GLN A 142 9.61 3.16 22.01
CA GLN A 142 10.17 2.99 23.35
C GLN A 142 11.66 2.57 23.30
N ASP A 143 12.37 3.04 22.24
CA ASP A 143 13.78 2.73 21.98
C ASP A 143 14.56 4.03 21.72
N PRO A 144 15.35 4.49 22.71
CA PRO A 144 16.21 5.68 22.53
C PRO A 144 17.28 5.51 21.45
N GLY A 145 17.61 4.25 21.08
CA GLY A 145 18.57 3.95 20.03
C GLY A 145 18.04 4.20 18.62
N ALA A 146 16.73 4.16 18.44
CA ALA A 146 16.11 4.40 17.13
C ALA A 146 16.38 5.82 16.63
N ALA A 147 16.39 6.83 17.52
CA ALA A 147 16.70 8.22 17.19
C ALA A 147 18.15 8.46 16.72
N LYS A 148 19.08 7.53 16.97
CA LYS A 148 20.49 7.67 16.54
C LYS A 148 20.69 7.56 15.02
N LYS A 149 19.64 7.16 14.27
CA LYS A 149 19.69 6.99 12.80
C LYS A 149 18.93 8.08 12.04
N LEU A 150 18.58 9.16 12.72
CA LEU A 150 17.78 10.26 12.12
C LEU A 150 18.50 10.95 10.97
N ASP A 151 19.83 10.92 10.92
CA ASP A 151 20.61 11.43 9.78
C ASP A 151 20.14 10.82 8.44
N ARG A 152 19.55 9.62 8.45
CA ARG A 152 18.98 8.98 7.26
C ARG A 152 17.86 9.79 6.61
N ILE A 153 17.15 10.62 7.37
CA ILE A 153 16.08 11.47 6.81
C ILE A 153 16.66 12.47 5.82
N VAL A 154 17.85 13.00 6.09
CA VAL A 154 18.49 14.05 5.29
C VAL A 154 19.67 13.54 4.44
N ASP A 155 20.09 12.29 4.63
CA ASP A 155 21.22 11.72 3.87
C ASP A 155 20.96 11.81 2.37
N ARG A 156 21.89 12.46 1.63
CA ARG A 156 21.82 12.69 0.18
C ARG A 156 20.46 13.23 -0.30
N LEU A 157 19.78 14.04 0.53
CA LEU A 157 18.52 14.67 0.16
C LEU A 157 18.68 15.49 -1.12
N GLY A 158 17.76 15.32 -2.08
CA GLY A 158 17.82 15.96 -3.40
C GLY A 158 18.64 15.21 -4.46
N SER A 159 19.52 14.28 -4.08
CA SER A 159 20.30 13.46 -5.02
C SER A 159 19.93 11.98 -5.01
N HIS A 160 19.51 11.46 -3.87
CA HIS A 160 18.97 10.10 -3.71
C HIS A 160 17.48 10.19 -3.33
N TRP A 161 16.65 9.40 -3.98
CA TRP A 161 15.20 9.39 -3.80
C TRP A 161 14.73 8.01 -3.34
N GLU A 162 14.30 7.90 -2.09
CA GLU A 162 13.71 6.67 -1.53
C GLU A 162 12.40 6.30 -2.23
N SER A 163 11.67 7.29 -2.72
CA SER A 163 10.43 7.10 -3.47
C SER A 163 10.60 6.27 -4.74
N ARG A 164 11.80 6.20 -5.33
CA ARG A 164 12.10 5.35 -6.50
C ARG A 164 11.96 3.85 -6.21
N TYR A 165 12.08 3.46 -4.94
CA TYR A 165 11.92 2.08 -4.49
C TYR A 165 10.49 1.77 -4.04
N SER A 166 9.57 2.71 -4.24
CA SER A 166 8.15 2.47 -3.97
C SER A 166 7.59 1.43 -4.94
N SER A 167 6.82 0.49 -4.39
CA SER A 167 6.21 -0.57 -5.18
C SER A 167 4.73 -0.28 -5.45
N PHE A 168 4.29 -0.50 -6.68
CA PHE A 168 2.89 -0.54 -7.06
C PHE A 168 2.27 -1.88 -6.68
N LYS A 169 1.01 -1.87 -6.25
CA LYS A 169 0.26 -3.10 -5.96
C LYS A 169 -0.60 -3.49 -7.15
N PRO A 170 -0.29 -4.57 -7.88
CA PRO A 170 -1.19 -5.06 -8.93
C PRO A 170 -2.48 -5.64 -8.35
N PHE A 171 -2.46 -6.22 -7.14
CA PHE A 171 -3.59 -6.92 -6.53
C PHE A 171 -4.12 -6.21 -5.28
N PRO A 172 -5.43 -6.38 -4.92
CA PRO A 172 -6.03 -5.78 -3.73
C PRO A 172 -5.75 -6.59 -2.45
N ALA A 173 -4.50 -6.98 -2.22
CA ALA A 173 -4.07 -7.86 -1.14
C ALA A 173 -2.95 -7.23 -0.29
N ALA A 174 -2.57 -7.87 0.83
CA ALA A 174 -1.36 -7.55 1.56
C ALA A 174 -0.15 -7.70 0.64
N HIS A 175 0.82 -6.77 0.74
CA HIS A 175 1.93 -6.72 -0.22
C HIS A 175 2.75 -8.01 -0.26
N VAL A 176 2.91 -8.64 0.87
CA VAL A 176 3.63 -9.92 1.00
C VAL A 176 2.98 -11.07 0.22
N LEU A 177 1.70 -10.96 -0.14
CA LEU A 177 0.97 -11.98 -0.92
C LEU A 177 1.17 -11.84 -2.44
N HIS A 178 1.58 -10.65 -2.91
CA HIS A 178 1.65 -10.39 -4.35
C HIS A 178 2.50 -11.38 -5.14
N PRO A 179 3.71 -11.78 -4.69
CA PRO A 179 4.52 -12.74 -5.42
C PRO A 179 3.86 -14.14 -5.50
N TYR A 180 3.12 -14.55 -4.45
CA TYR A 180 2.39 -15.82 -4.48
C TYR A 180 1.19 -15.76 -5.42
N ILE A 181 0.48 -14.62 -5.47
CA ILE A 181 -0.64 -14.41 -6.41
C ILE A 181 -0.13 -14.46 -7.85
N SER A 182 0.98 -13.78 -8.15
CA SER A 182 1.60 -13.85 -9.48
C SER A 182 1.99 -15.29 -9.86
N ALA A 183 2.58 -16.04 -8.94
CA ALA A 183 3.01 -17.41 -9.16
C ALA A 183 1.82 -18.35 -9.43
N ILE A 184 0.75 -18.30 -8.62
CA ILE A 184 -0.42 -19.17 -8.82
C ILE A 184 -1.18 -18.85 -10.11
N LEU A 185 -1.24 -17.59 -10.52
CA LEU A 185 -1.86 -17.20 -11.79
C LEU A 185 -1.04 -17.73 -12.98
N ARG A 186 0.30 -17.67 -12.93
CA ARG A 186 1.14 -18.29 -13.99
C ARG A 186 0.97 -19.80 -14.06
N LEU A 187 0.84 -20.50 -12.93
CA LEU A 187 0.54 -21.94 -12.94
C LEU A 187 -0.81 -22.24 -13.59
N ARG A 188 -1.81 -21.40 -13.34
CA ARG A 188 -3.10 -21.51 -14.04
C ARG A 188 -2.95 -21.31 -15.56
N ASP A 189 -2.20 -20.31 -15.98
CA ASP A 189 -1.94 -20.02 -17.41
C ASP A 189 -1.18 -21.18 -18.09
N GLN A 190 -0.37 -21.94 -17.32
CA GLN A 190 0.27 -23.19 -17.77
C GLN A 190 -0.66 -24.39 -17.80
N GLY A 191 -1.94 -24.22 -17.50
CA GLY A 191 -2.97 -25.25 -17.63
C GLY A 191 -3.34 -25.97 -16.34
N VAL A 192 -2.91 -25.51 -15.17
CA VAL A 192 -3.38 -26.07 -13.90
C VAL A 192 -4.88 -25.83 -13.74
N GLN A 193 -5.66 -26.94 -13.71
CA GLN A 193 -7.09 -26.90 -13.47
C GLN A 193 -7.40 -27.17 -11.99
N LEU A 194 -8.40 -26.48 -11.43
CA LEU A 194 -8.79 -26.65 -10.03
C LEU A 194 -9.09 -28.10 -9.66
N ALA A 195 -9.78 -28.80 -10.57
CA ALA A 195 -10.19 -30.20 -10.35
C ALA A 195 -8.99 -31.14 -10.17
N ASP A 196 -7.83 -30.77 -10.71
CA ASP A 196 -6.62 -31.60 -10.71
C ASP A 196 -5.70 -31.29 -9.51
N VAL A 197 -5.97 -30.23 -8.74
CA VAL A 197 -5.14 -29.88 -7.59
C VAL A 197 -5.34 -30.87 -6.46
N ALA A 198 -4.25 -31.46 -6.00
CA ALA A 198 -4.22 -32.28 -4.78
C ALA A 198 -3.74 -31.45 -3.57
N ARG A 199 -2.69 -30.64 -3.76
CA ARG A 199 -2.09 -29.81 -2.71
C ARG A 199 -1.37 -28.61 -3.31
N ILE A 200 -1.38 -27.49 -2.57
CA ILE A 200 -0.59 -26.28 -2.85
C ILE A 200 0.30 -26.02 -1.63
N GLU A 201 1.59 -25.84 -1.84
CA GLU A 201 2.57 -25.58 -0.78
C GLU A 201 3.31 -24.27 -1.06
N CYS A 202 3.43 -23.44 -0.03
CA CYS A 202 4.06 -22.13 -0.11
C CYS A 202 5.19 -22.01 0.92
N PRO A 203 6.48 -21.95 0.51
CA PRO A 203 7.55 -21.51 1.40
C PRO A 203 7.35 -20.04 1.75
N VAL A 204 7.45 -19.69 3.02
CA VAL A 204 7.25 -18.31 3.51
C VAL A 204 8.37 -17.88 4.43
N ALA A 205 8.68 -16.57 4.43
CA ALA A 205 9.55 -15.99 5.43
C ALA A 205 8.82 -15.96 6.80
N GLU A 206 9.55 -16.17 7.88
CA GLU A 206 9.03 -16.21 9.27
C GLU A 206 8.12 -15.01 9.58
N PHE A 207 8.53 -13.80 9.18
CA PHE A 207 7.76 -12.59 9.47
C PHE A 207 6.38 -12.55 8.80
N ASN A 208 6.12 -13.38 7.77
CA ASN A 208 4.82 -13.46 7.08
C ASN A 208 3.81 -14.29 7.86
N VAL A 209 4.27 -15.22 8.70
CA VAL A 209 3.43 -16.23 9.35
C VAL A 209 2.29 -15.58 10.12
N SER A 210 2.61 -14.71 11.07
CA SER A 210 1.61 -14.03 11.91
C SER A 210 0.74 -13.04 11.14
N ILE A 211 1.17 -12.60 9.94
CA ILE A 211 0.45 -11.60 9.16
C ILE A 211 -0.60 -12.27 8.26
N VAL A 212 -0.18 -13.31 7.50
CA VAL A 212 -0.99 -13.83 6.40
C VAL A 212 -1.26 -15.34 6.44
N CYS A 213 -0.59 -16.09 7.33
CA CYS A 213 -0.69 -17.55 7.37
C CYS A 213 -1.49 -18.08 8.56
N GLU A 214 -1.45 -17.36 9.69
CA GLU A 214 -2.05 -17.79 10.96
C GLU A 214 -3.13 -16.83 11.47
N PRO A 215 -4.15 -17.32 12.22
CA PRO A 215 -4.46 -18.72 12.45
C PRO A 215 -4.96 -19.42 11.18
N VAL A 216 -4.48 -20.64 10.89
CA VAL A 216 -4.69 -21.33 9.59
C VAL A 216 -6.16 -21.44 9.21
N GLU A 217 -7.02 -21.85 10.13
CA GLU A 217 -8.44 -22.07 9.81
C GLU A 217 -9.16 -20.76 9.46
N GLU A 218 -8.82 -19.67 10.13
CA GLU A 218 -9.35 -18.35 9.80
C GLU A 218 -8.82 -17.84 8.45
N LYS A 219 -7.57 -18.17 8.11
CA LYS A 219 -6.97 -17.80 6.82
C LYS A 219 -7.52 -18.63 5.65
N ARG A 220 -8.06 -19.81 5.94
CA ARG A 220 -8.77 -20.67 4.96
C ARG A 220 -10.22 -20.26 4.76
N ALA A 221 -10.89 -19.73 5.81
CA ALA A 221 -12.28 -19.32 5.78
C ALA A 221 -12.46 -17.93 6.45
N PRO A 222 -12.00 -16.86 5.82
CA PRO A 222 -11.99 -15.52 6.41
C PRO A 222 -13.41 -15.00 6.67
N ALA A 223 -13.59 -14.35 7.82
CA ALA A 223 -14.88 -13.86 8.30
C ALA A 223 -15.41 -12.66 7.52
N SER A 224 -14.53 -11.86 6.89
CA SER A 224 -14.90 -10.63 6.19
C SER A 224 -14.07 -10.41 4.92
N GLN A 225 -14.54 -9.53 4.04
CA GLN A 225 -13.78 -9.07 2.85
C GLN A 225 -12.46 -8.41 3.24
N ALA A 226 -12.43 -7.66 4.35
CA ALA A 226 -11.21 -7.04 4.87
C ALA A 226 -10.21 -8.11 5.31
N HIS A 227 -10.68 -9.16 5.98
CA HIS A 227 -9.83 -10.28 6.42
C HIS A 227 -9.25 -11.07 5.24
N CYS A 228 -10.00 -11.30 4.16
CA CYS A 228 -9.50 -12.00 2.97
C CYS A 228 -8.17 -11.42 2.46
N ARG A 229 -8.01 -10.10 2.51
CA ARG A 229 -6.83 -9.37 1.98
C ARG A 229 -5.51 -9.71 2.68
N VAL A 230 -5.58 -10.38 3.82
CA VAL A 230 -4.43 -10.81 4.64
C VAL A 230 -4.43 -12.33 4.86
N CYS A 231 -5.02 -13.11 3.97
CA CYS A 231 -5.12 -14.57 4.06
C CYS A 231 -4.42 -15.23 2.87
N LEU A 232 -3.27 -15.86 3.10
CA LEU A 232 -2.52 -16.55 2.05
C LEU A 232 -3.38 -17.64 1.40
N GLN A 233 -3.93 -18.53 2.23
CA GLN A 233 -4.64 -19.73 1.78
C GLN A 233 -5.88 -19.37 0.94
N TYR A 234 -6.70 -18.47 1.45
CA TYR A 234 -7.92 -18.04 0.76
C TYR A 234 -7.60 -17.26 -0.52
N THR A 235 -6.65 -16.32 -0.46
CA THR A 235 -6.30 -15.46 -1.60
C THR A 235 -5.78 -16.27 -2.78
N LEU A 236 -4.94 -17.29 -2.54
CA LEU A 236 -4.45 -18.15 -3.62
C LEU A 236 -5.56 -19.02 -4.22
N ALA A 237 -6.44 -19.53 -3.38
CA ALA A 237 -7.61 -20.29 -3.83
C ALA A 237 -8.54 -19.44 -4.72
N GLU A 238 -8.85 -18.21 -4.32
CA GLU A 238 -9.68 -17.31 -5.12
C GLU A 238 -8.98 -16.92 -6.42
N ALA A 239 -7.69 -16.58 -6.37
CA ALA A 239 -6.91 -16.23 -7.55
C ALA A 239 -6.88 -17.39 -8.58
N LEU A 240 -6.64 -18.61 -8.11
CA LEU A 240 -6.65 -19.80 -8.96
C LEU A 240 -8.05 -20.09 -9.51
N TYR A 241 -9.09 -19.97 -8.69
CA TYR A 241 -10.49 -20.20 -9.09
C TYR A 241 -10.94 -19.19 -10.15
N CYS A 242 -10.75 -17.90 -9.89
CA CYS A 242 -11.23 -16.82 -10.76
C CYS A 242 -10.33 -16.57 -11.98
N GLY A 243 -9.05 -16.98 -11.95
CA GLY A 243 -8.03 -16.66 -12.96
C GLY A 243 -7.57 -15.21 -12.92
N ARG A 244 -7.96 -14.47 -11.92
CA ARG A 244 -7.60 -13.07 -11.67
C ARG A 244 -7.89 -12.70 -10.22
N LEU A 245 -7.32 -11.60 -9.77
CA LEU A 245 -7.64 -11.00 -8.48
C LEU A 245 -7.72 -9.48 -8.68
N GLY A 246 -8.90 -8.98 -9.02
CA GLY A 246 -9.15 -7.59 -9.40
C GLY A 246 -10.04 -6.85 -8.39
N ARG A 247 -10.74 -5.83 -8.87
CA ARG A 247 -11.62 -4.96 -8.06
C ARG A 247 -12.71 -5.74 -7.32
N ASP A 248 -13.27 -6.77 -7.97
CA ASP A 248 -14.34 -7.64 -7.44
C ASP A 248 -13.83 -8.80 -6.59
N ALA A 249 -12.53 -8.83 -6.26
CA ALA A 249 -11.98 -9.82 -5.36
C ALA A 249 -12.59 -9.70 -3.96
N TYR A 250 -12.77 -10.86 -3.33
CA TYR A 250 -13.24 -10.99 -1.96
C TYR A 250 -14.73 -10.62 -1.72
N GLU A 251 -15.49 -10.37 -2.78
CA GLU A 251 -16.95 -10.22 -2.64
C GLU A 251 -17.55 -11.49 -2.03
N ASP A 252 -18.68 -11.36 -1.32
CA ASP A 252 -19.31 -12.48 -0.61
C ASP A 252 -19.67 -13.66 -1.51
N ARG A 253 -19.97 -13.41 -2.78
CA ARG A 253 -20.16 -14.48 -3.79
C ARG A 253 -18.94 -15.38 -3.97
N ASN A 254 -17.72 -14.84 -3.79
CA ASN A 254 -16.47 -15.59 -3.83
C ASN A 254 -16.10 -16.08 -2.42
N ARG A 255 -16.16 -15.19 -1.43
CA ARG A 255 -15.78 -15.48 -0.04
C ARG A 255 -16.55 -16.66 0.56
N LEU A 256 -17.81 -16.80 0.20
CA LEU A 256 -18.69 -17.88 0.67
C LEU A 256 -18.80 -19.04 -0.33
N ASN A 257 -18.05 -19.01 -1.42
CA ASN A 257 -18.10 -20.05 -2.45
C ASN A 257 -17.47 -21.36 -1.93
N PRO A 258 -18.27 -22.47 -1.85
CA PRO A 258 -17.77 -23.74 -1.33
C PRO A 258 -16.58 -24.31 -2.10
N ALA A 259 -16.47 -24.07 -3.42
CA ALA A 259 -15.35 -24.53 -4.23
C ALA A 259 -14.04 -23.78 -3.90
N ILE A 260 -14.12 -22.46 -3.69
CA ILE A 260 -12.96 -21.66 -3.25
C ILE A 260 -12.55 -22.09 -1.83
N LEU A 261 -13.50 -22.25 -0.92
CA LEU A 261 -13.21 -22.69 0.45
C LEU A 261 -12.62 -24.11 0.51
N ALA A 262 -13.08 -25.02 -0.34
CA ALA A 262 -12.52 -26.36 -0.46
C ALA A 262 -11.08 -26.31 -0.98
N LEU A 263 -10.81 -25.46 -1.99
CA LEU A 263 -9.46 -25.26 -2.53
C LEU A 263 -8.53 -24.61 -1.50
N ALA A 264 -9.00 -23.63 -0.71
CA ALA A 264 -8.23 -22.99 0.34
C ALA A 264 -7.73 -23.98 1.40
N ARG A 265 -8.46 -25.08 1.64
CA ARG A 265 -8.04 -26.16 2.54
C ARG A 265 -6.88 -26.99 2.01
N THR A 266 -6.61 -26.97 0.71
CA THR A 266 -5.47 -27.64 0.10
C THR A 266 -4.20 -26.79 0.10
N VAL A 267 -4.30 -25.53 0.53
CA VAL A 267 -3.16 -24.59 0.59
C VAL A 267 -2.52 -24.68 1.96
N ASP A 268 -1.25 -25.09 1.95
CA ASP A 268 -0.39 -25.18 3.13
C ASP A 268 0.81 -24.23 2.96
N TYR A 269 1.48 -23.95 4.07
CA TYR A 269 2.73 -23.20 4.07
C TYR A 269 3.77 -23.89 4.97
N TYR A 270 5.03 -23.53 4.76
CA TYR A 270 6.12 -23.85 5.68
C TYR A 270 7.11 -22.69 5.72
N VAL A 271 7.77 -22.50 6.88
CA VAL A 271 8.80 -21.48 7.03
C VAL A 271 10.05 -21.94 6.31
N ASP A 272 10.56 -21.09 5.42
CA ASP A 272 11.83 -21.30 4.74
C ASP A 272 12.83 -20.21 5.20
N PRO A 273 13.91 -20.58 5.90
CA PRO A 273 14.91 -19.64 6.40
C PRO A 273 15.62 -18.84 5.30
N GLU A 274 15.61 -19.34 4.06
CA GLU A 274 16.23 -18.68 2.92
C GLU A 274 15.32 -17.63 2.27
N PHE A 275 14.05 -17.59 2.68
CA PHE A 275 13.15 -16.54 2.19
C PHE A 275 13.50 -15.21 2.82
N PRO A 276 13.62 -14.14 1.99
CA PRO A 276 14.12 -12.86 2.43
C PRO A 276 13.21 -12.20 3.46
N GLY A 277 13.80 -11.41 4.35
CA GLY A 277 13.08 -10.57 5.30
C GLY A 277 12.30 -9.43 4.63
N PRO A 278 11.75 -8.49 5.42
CA PRO A 278 10.75 -7.50 4.93
C PRO A 278 11.28 -6.48 3.90
N GLY A 279 12.57 -6.49 3.60
CA GLY A 279 13.16 -5.60 2.57
C GLY A 279 12.90 -6.05 1.13
N ARG A 280 12.49 -7.30 0.91
CA ARG A 280 12.17 -7.88 -0.40
C ARG A 280 11.05 -8.89 -0.26
N PHE A 281 10.08 -8.86 -1.16
CA PHE A 281 9.00 -9.84 -1.17
C PHE A 281 9.23 -10.84 -2.29
N LYS A 282 9.64 -12.06 -1.90
CA LYS A 282 9.73 -13.25 -2.73
C LYS A 282 8.55 -14.16 -2.43
N GLY A 283 8.05 -14.88 -3.43
CA GLY A 283 7.05 -15.91 -3.28
C GLY A 283 7.36 -17.11 -4.16
N ALA A 284 6.97 -18.28 -3.70
CA ALA A 284 6.97 -19.49 -4.51
C ALA A 284 5.71 -20.30 -4.21
N VAL A 285 5.18 -20.95 -5.24
CA VAL A 285 4.01 -21.80 -5.13
C VAL A 285 4.32 -23.12 -5.82
N ARG A 286 4.16 -24.20 -5.06
CA ARG A 286 4.30 -25.57 -5.55
C ARG A 286 2.94 -26.24 -5.55
N VAL A 287 2.48 -26.65 -6.72
CA VAL A 287 1.21 -27.38 -6.91
C VAL A 287 1.50 -28.83 -7.21
N THR A 288 0.98 -29.72 -6.38
CA THR A 288 0.93 -31.16 -6.64
C THR A 288 -0.43 -31.50 -7.21
N LEU A 289 -0.45 -32.10 -8.40
CA LEU A 289 -1.66 -32.55 -9.06
C LEU A 289 -2.04 -33.98 -8.61
N LYS A 290 -3.31 -34.36 -8.80
CA LYS A 290 -3.84 -35.69 -8.46
C LYS A 290 -3.19 -36.84 -9.22
N ASP A 291 -2.61 -36.55 -10.40
CA ASP A 291 -1.84 -37.52 -11.19
C ASP A 291 -0.37 -37.64 -10.74
N GLY A 292 0.02 -36.92 -9.69
CA GLY A 292 1.37 -36.94 -9.11
C GLY A 292 2.35 -35.93 -9.74
N ARG A 293 1.99 -35.24 -10.80
CA ARG A 293 2.84 -34.16 -11.35
C ARG A 293 2.96 -33.02 -10.35
N VAL A 294 4.16 -32.42 -10.33
CA VAL A 294 4.46 -31.26 -9.48
C VAL A 294 4.90 -30.11 -10.37
N LEU A 295 4.24 -28.97 -10.22
CA LEU A 295 4.54 -27.72 -10.90
C LEU A 295 4.96 -26.68 -9.88
N THR A 296 5.97 -25.87 -10.19
CA THR A 296 6.48 -24.85 -9.27
C THR A 296 6.73 -23.56 -10.03
N GLU A 297 6.25 -22.46 -9.45
CA GLU A 297 6.53 -21.11 -9.91
C GLU A 297 7.14 -20.27 -8.79
N VAL A 298 8.10 -19.43 -9.17
CA VAL A 298 8.81 -18.55 -8.27
C VAL A 298 8.75 -17.12 -8.78
N GLU A 299 8.43 -16.19 -7.89
CA GLU A 299 8.51 -14.76 -8.12
C GLU A 299 9.59 -14.18 -7.20
N GLU A 300 10.76 -13.87 -7.74
CA GLU A 300 11.90 -13.38 -6.95
C GLU A 300 11.68 -11.96 -6.42
N TYR A 301 11.01 -11.12 -7.19
CA TYR A 301 10.63 -9.74 -6.85
C TYR A 301 9.18 -9.53 -7.21
N ASN A 302 8.38 -9.09 -6.25
CA ASN A 302 6.96 -8.86 -6.51
C ASN A 302 6.72 -7.90 -7.67
N ARG A 303 5.76 -8.23 -8.52
CA ARG A 303 5.35 -7.36 -9.65
C ARG A 303 4.97 -5.98 -9.12
N GLY A 304 5.51 -4.93 -9.76
CA GLY A 304 5.34 -3.53 -9.37
C GLY A 304 6.45 -2.99 -8.48
N SER A 305 7.45 -3.79 -8.08
CA SER A 305 8.68 -3.30 -7.44
C SER A 305 9.61 -2.61 -8.44
N ALA A 306 10.67 -1.99 -7.94
CA ALA A 306 11.68 -1.35 -8.80
C ALA A 306 12.42 -2.40 -9.68
N GLU A 307 12.61 -3.61 -9.16
CA GLU A 307 13.28 -4.71 -9.84
C GLU A 307 12.38 -5.45 -10.85
N ASN A 308 11.06 -5.36 -10.66
CA ASN A 308 10.04 -5.99 -11.52
C ASN A 308 8.88 -5.02 -11.76
N PRO A 309 9.10 -3.91 -12.47
CA PRO A 309 8.13 -2.83 -12.61
C PRO A 309 6.92 -3.23 -13.47
N MET A 310 5.75 -2.73 -13.12
CA MET A 310 4.58 -2.84 -13.99
C MET A 310 4.77 -2.04 -15.27
N THR A 311 4.33 -2.60 -16.38
CA THR A 311 4.28 -1.90 -17.66
C THR A 311 3.16 -0.83 -17.68
N PRO A 312 3.23 0.16 -18.57
CA PRO A 312 2.15 1.12 -18.75
C PRO A 312 0.79 0.46 -19.06
N SER A 313 0.79 -0.64 -19.82
CA SER A 313 -0.44 -1.39 -20.15
C SER A 313 -1.04 -2.09 -18.91
N GLU A 314 -0.22 -2.65 -18.03
CA GLU A 314 -0.71 -3.23 -16.77
C GLU A 314 -1.24 -2.17 -15.81
N LEU A 315 -0.59 -1.00 -15.72
CA LEU A 315 -1.10 0.13 -14.96
C LEU A 315 -2.43 0.63 -15.52
N ARG A 316 -2.55 0.70 -16.84
CA ARG A 316 -3.79 1.06 -17.52
C ARG A 316 -4.89 0.03 -17.26
N ALA A 317 -4.61 -1.25 -17.37
CA ALA A 317 -5.58 -2.31 -17.09
C ALA A 317 -6.09 -2.26 -15.64
N LYS A 318 -5.17 -2.03 -14.68
CA LYS A 318 -5.55 -1.84 -13.28
C LYS A 318 -6.42 -0.60 -13.07
N PHE A 319 -6.12 0.52 -13.74
CA PHE A 319 -6.94 1.72 -13.68
C PHE A 319 -8.34 1.44 -14.23
N ASP A 320 -8.43 0.80 -15.40
CA ASP A 320 -9.71 0.48 -16.05
C ASP A 320 -10.56 -0.45 -15.18
N ASP A 321 -9.97 -1.49 -14.57
CA ASP A 321 -10.67 -2.38 -13.64
C ASP A 321 -11.21 -1.60 -12.43
N ASN A 322 -10.38 -0.79 -11.78
CA ASN A 322 -10.79 0.00 -10.62
C ASN A 322 -11.89 1.04 -10.93
N ALA A 323 -11.80 1.69 -12.07
CA ALA A 323 -12.73 2.76 -12.46
C ALA A 323 -14.02 2.25 -13.12
N SER A 324 -14.09 0.97 -13.52
CA SER A 324 -15.20 0.38 -14.28
C SER A 324 -16.55 0.45 -13.57
N GLY A 325 -16.53 0.48 -12.22
CA GLY A 325 -17.76 0.59 -11.42
C GLY A 325 -18.33 2.01 -11.32
N THR A 326 -17.58 3.03 -11.76
CA THR A 326 -17.95 4.44 -11.62
C THR A 326 -17.98 5.15 -12.96
N LEU A 327 -17.03 4.84 -13.86
CA LEU A 327 -16.87 5.52 -15.14
C LEU A 327 -17.17 4.58 -16.31
N VAL A 328 -17.91 5.07 -17.30
CA VAL A 328 -18.05 4.41 -18.61
C VAL A 328 -16.72 4.43 -19.37
N ALA A 329 -16.54 3.57 -20.38
CA ALA A 329 -15.27 3.42 -21.10
C ALA A 329 -14.70 4.75 -21.61
N ALA A 330 -15.50 5.57 -22.29
CA ALA A 330 -15.06 6.88 -22.78
C ALA A 330 -14.61 7.83 -21.66
N GLY A 331 -15.24 7.77 -20.47
CA GLY A 331 -14.83 8.54 -19.30
C GLY A 331 -13.47 8.10 -18.77
N ARG A 332 -13.23 6.78 -18.71
CA ARG A 332 -11.94 6.22 -18.33
C ARG A 332 -10.82 6.63 -19.28
N ASP A 333 -11.09 6.55 -20.60
CA ASP A 333 -10.12 6.95 -21.64
C ASP A 333 -9.74 8.43 -21.50
N ARG A 334 -10.75 9.30 -21.33
CA ARG A 334 -10.52 10.72 -21.13
C ARG A 334 -9.71 11.00 -19.86
N LEU A 335 -10.10 10.42 -18.72
CA LEU A 335 -9.39 10.63 -17.47
C LEU A 335 -7.94 10.10 -17.56
N ALA A 336 -7.72 8.93 -18.14
CA ALA A 336 -6.37 8.37 -18.32
C ALA A 336 -5.50 9.26 -19.22
N THR A 337 -6.06 9.84 -20.29
CA THR A 337 -5.37 10.79 -21.16
C THR A 337 -4.94 12.04 -20.40
N GLU A 338 -5.84 12.62 -19.60
CA GLU A 338 -5.51 13.82 -18.80
C GLU A 338 -4.48 13.50 -17.69
N ILE A 339 -4.58 12.33 -17.03
CA ILE A 339 -3.55 11.88 -16.08
C ILE A 339 -2.18 11.77 -16.78
N GLY A 340 -2.13 11.21 -18.00
CA GLY A 340 -0.89 11.05 -18.75
C GLY A 340 -0.20 12.36 -19.14
N ARG A 341 -0.90 13.49 -19.06
CA ARG A 341 -0.35 14.82 -19.34
C ARG A 341 -0.51 15.81 -18.18
N THR A 342 -0.63 15.29 -16.96
CA THR A 342 -0.81 16.10 -15.75
C THR A 342 0.15 17.28 -15.68
N GLU A 343 1.40 17.13 -16.04
CA GLU A 343 2.41 18.20 -16.00
C GLU A 343 2.03 19.45 -16.82
N ASN A 344 1.16 19.31 -17.82
CA ASN A 344 0.73 20.37 -18.71
C ASN A 344 -0.59 21.04 -18.26
N LEU A 345 -1.23 20.52 -17.20
CA LEU A 345 -2.47 21.09 -16.69
C LEU A 345 -2.19 22.40 -15.95
N SER A 346 -2.96 23.43 -16.28
CA SER A 346 -2.96 24.69 -15.53
C SER A 346 -3.66 24.56 -14.17
N ASP A 347 -4.61 23.60 -14.07
CA ASP A 347 -5.32 23.28 -12.83
C ASP A 347 -5.70 21.80 -12.78
N VAL A 348 -5.20 21.09 -11.78
CA VAL A 348 -5.46 19.66 -11.59
C VAL A 348 -6.85 19.36 -11.02
N SER A 349 -7.64 20.34 -10.60
CA SER A 349 -9.04 20.15 -10.21
C SER A 349 -9.89 19.56 -11.33
N THR A 350 -9.46 19.74 -12.59
CA THR A 350 -10.07 19.10 -13.77
C THR A 350 -10.07 17.58 -13.67
N LEU A 351 -9.05 16.97 -13.05
CA LEU A 351 -8.98 15.51 -12.83
C LEU A 351 -10.06 15.05 -11.85
N VAL A 352 -10.34 15.84 -10.83
CA VAL A 352 -11.42 15.57 -9.86
C VAL A 352 -12.76 15.55 -10.61
N GLY A 353 -13.05 16.59 -11.40
CA GLY A 353 -14.28 16.67 -12.20
C GLY A 353 -14.48 15.48 -13.16
N LEU A 354 -13.38 14.98 -13.76
CA LEU A 354 -13.41 13.81 -14.64
C LEU A 354 -13.56 12.48 -13.90
N SER A 355 -13.23 12.42 -12.62
CA SER A 355 -13.33 11.20 -11.79
C SER A 355 -14.73 10.98 -11.22
N ILE A 356 -15.60 11.99 -11.28
CA ILE A 356 -16.98 11.90 -10.80
C ILE A 356 -17.82 11.18 -11.87
N GLY A 357 -18.35 10.00 -11.51
CA GLY A 357 -19.29 9.28 -12.35
C GLY A 357 -20.53 10.15 -12.61
N ARG A 358 -20.83 10.41 -13.87
CA ARG A 358 -22.14 10.95 -14.23
C ARG A 358 -23.13 9.79 -14.22
N SER A 359 -24.10 9.86 -13.30
CA SER A 359 -25.28 8.98 -13.28
C SER A 359 -26.04 9.06 -14.58
#